data_68ba65d223985aa4e84ad4d52342d5e1
#
_entry.id   68ba65d223985aa4e84ad4d52342d5e1
#
_cell.length_a   1.000
_cell.length_b   1.000
_cell.length_c   1.000
_cell.angle_alpha   90.00
_cell.angle_beta   90.00
_cell.angle_gamma   90.00
#
_symmetry.space_group_name_H-M   'P 1'
#
loop_
_entity.id
_entity.type
_entity.pdbx_description
1 polymer ?
#
loop_
_entity_poly.entity_id
_entity_poly.type
_entity_poly.pdbx_seq_one_letter_code
_entity_poly.pdbx_strand_id
1 'polypeptide(L)'
;MPETQREHVPTNDDGELDTALAFYNFQRSCVFKKIQGLDDEQLRRRLVASDTTLLGLVKHFADGERWWFAHHLGGDPAYADIDWTMVVPEDVPAADVIADYRSAIEESDRYIAAAGSPEARTKLPVGDDGPKTLRWVLAHKTAEVARHLGHMDILREQIDEVTGR
;
A
#
# COMPACT_ATOMS: atom_id res chain seq x y z
N MET A 1 8.58 -1.01 -27.46
CA MET A 1 7.52 -1.09 -26.43
C MET A 1 7.23 0.32 -25.93
N PRO A 2 6.02 0.81 -25.94
CA PRO A 2 5.74 2.13 -25.41
C PRO A 2 5.85 2.08 -23.88
N GLU A 3 6.75 2.88 -23.35
CA GLU A 3 6.79 3.18 -21.93
C GLU A 3 5.57 4.07 -21.61
N THR A 4 4.46 3.43 -21.22
CA THR A 4 3.17 4.09 -21.22
C THR A 4 2.83 4.78 -19.89
N GLN A 5 3.62 4.59 -18.83
CA GLN A 5 3.22 5.02 -17.49
C GLN A 5 4.37 5.57 -16.62
N ARG A 6 5.36 6.24 -17.21
CA ARG A 6 6.45 6.80 -16.39
C ARG A 6 6.00 8.05 -15.66
N GLU A 7 6.05 8.04 -14.32
CA GLU A 7 5.95 9.23 -13.48
C GLU A 7 7.32 9.68 -12.97
N HIS A 8 7.47 11.00 -12.82
CA HIS A 8 8.63 11.56 -12.15
C HIS A 8 8.56 11.28 -10.65
N VAL A 9 9.69 10.98 -10.04
CA VAL A 9 9.81 10.89 -8.58
C VAL A 9 9.47 12.23 -7.93
N PRO A 10 8.95 12.23 -6.70
CA PRO A 10 8.70 13.46 -5.95
C PRO A 10 9.96 14.29 -5.78
N THR A 11 9.79 15.60 -5.83
CA THR A 11 10.87 16.59 -5.61
C THR A 11 10.72 17.34 -4.30
N ASN A 12 9.80 16.90 -3.42
CA ASN A 12 9.57 17.51 -2.11
C ASN A 12 10.79 17.36 -1.21
N ASP A 13 11.26 18.46 -0.64
CA ASP A 13 12.46 18.54 0.22
C ASP A 13 12.31 19.63 1.30
N ASP A 14 11.08 19.92 1.72
CA ASP A 14 10.76 20.94 2.72
C ASP A 14 10.77 20.39 4.16
N GLY A 15 11.46 19.29 4.38
CA GLY A 15 11.61 18.65 5.68
C GLY A 15 11.35 17.15 5.65
N GLU A 16 11.69 16.49 6.74
CA GLU A 16 11.68 15.04 6.82
C GLU A 16 10.28 14.45 6.58
N LEU A 17 9.26 15.00 7.25
CA LEU A 17 7.89 14.48 7.12
C LEU A 17 7.33 14.72 5.72
N ASP A 18 7.55 15.92 5.16
CA ASP A 18 7.12 16.26 3.79
C ASP A 18 7.75 15.32 2.76
N THR A 19 9.06 15.12 2.84
CA THR A 19 9.79 14.21 1.95
C THR A 19 9.29 12.76 2.10
N ALA A 20 9.18 12.26 3.33
CA ALA A 20 8.76 10.88 3.58
C ALA A 20 7.32 10.61 3.07
N LEU A 21 6.40 11.55 3.30
CA LEU A 21 5.03 11.45 2.83
C LEU A 21 4.93 11.54 1.31
N ALA A 22 5.72 12.41 0.68
CA ALA A 22 5.75 12.53 -0.78
C ALA A 22 6.14 11.20 -1.43
N PHE A 23 7.20 10.53 -0.95
CA PHE A 23 7.63 9.23 -1.46
C PHE A 23 6.61 8.13 -1.14
N TYR A 24 6.03 8.12 0.05
CA TYR A 24 5.01 7.14 0.40
C TYR A 24 3.75 7.28 -0.48
N ASN A 25 3.26 8.50 -0.67
CA ASN A 25 2.11 8.78 -1.54
C ASN A 25 2.41 8.47 -3.02
N PHE A 26 3.64 8.67 -3.45
CA PHE A 26 4.07 8.25 -4.78
C PHE A 26 3.94 6.72 -4.96
N GLN A 27 4.36 5.92 -3.97
CA GLN A 27 4.17 4.46 -4.03
C GLN A 27 2.68 4.09 -4.08
N ARG A 28 1.83 4.72 -3.26
CA ARG A 28 0.37 4.52 -3.29
C ARG A 28 -0.24 4.83 -4.67
N SER A 29 0.20 5.91 -5.32
CA SER A 29 -0.27 6.27 -6.67
C SER A 29 0.17 5.23 -7.71
N CYS A 30 1.37 4.69 -7.59
CA CYS A 30 1.86 3.63 -8.46
C CYS A 30 1.01 2.36 -8.37
N VAL A 31 0.49 1.99 -7.18
CA VAL A 31 -0.42 0.86 -7.02
C VAL A 31 -1.66 1.02 -7.91
N PHE A 32 -2.31 2.19 -7.88
CA PHE A 32 -3.49 2.44 -8.71
C PHE A 32 -3.18 2.39 -10.20
N LYS A 33 -2.01 2.85 -10.62
CA LYS A 33 -1.58 2.74 -12.01
C LYS A 33 -1.44 1.30 -12.48
N LYS A 34 -0.91 0.43 -11.62
CA LYS A 34 -0.70 -0.98 -11.98
C LYS A 34 -1.99 -1.77 -12.17
N ILE A 35 -3.09 -1.28 -11.65
CA ILE A 35 -4.42 -1.92 -11.81
C ILE A 35 -5.32 -1.17 -12.80
N GLN A 36 -4.92 0.01 -13.27
CA GLN A 36 -5.74 0.84 -14.14
C GLN A 36 -6.04 0.14 -15.47
N GLY A 37 -7.33 0.12 -15.85
CA GLY A 37 -7.79 -0.41 -17.13
C GLY A 37 -7.89 -1.94 -17.19
N LEU A 38 -7.58 -2.66 -16.11
CA LEU A 38 -7.77 -4.11 -16.03
C LEU A 38 -9.18 -4.44 -15.53
N ASP A 39 -9.74 -5.52 -16.08
CA ASP A 39 -11.00 -6.08 -15.61
C ASP A 39 -10.82 -7.01 -14.40
N ASP A 40 -11.94 -7.49 -13.83
CA ASP A 40 -11.93 -8.34 -12.64
C ASP A 40 -11.19 -9.67 -12.89
N GLU A 41 -11.35 -10.29 -14.06
CA GLU A 41 -10.64 -11.52 -14.42
C GLU A 41 -9.13 -11.30 -14.48
N GLN A 42 -8.68 -10.22 -15.12
CA GLN A 42 -7.27 -9.86 -15.24
C GLN A 42 -6.64 -9.56 -13.87
N LEU A 43 -7.36 -8.84 -12.99
CA LEU A 43 -6.89 -8.51 -11.65
C LEU A 43 -6.71 -9.74 -10.75
N ARG A 44 -7.54 -10.79 -10.96
CA ARG A 44 -7.49 -12.06 -10.21
C ARG A 44 -6.58 -13.09 -10.84
N ARG A 45 -6.02 -12.83 -12.01
CA ARG A 45 -5.24 -13.82 -12.74
C ARG A 45 -4.01 -14.25 -11.95
N ARG A 46 -3.92 -15.56 -11.70
CA ARG A 46 -2.79 -16.18 -11.03
C ARG A 46 -1.70 -16.52 -12.05
N LEU A 47 -0.58 -15.83 -11.97
CA LEU A 47 0.55 -15.95 -12.91
C LEU A 47 1.81 -16.53 -12.26
N VAL A 48 1.76 -16.79 -10.96
CA VAL A 48 2.84 -17.36 -10.16
C VAL A 48 2.36 -18.54 -9.32
N ALA A 49 3.26 -19.31 -8.77
CA ALA A 49 2.91 -20.51 -8.00
C ALA A 49 2.20 -20.23 -6.68
N SER A 50 2.46 -19.06 -6.08
CA SER A 50 1.76 -18.59 -4.88
C SER A 50 0.37 -18.05 -5.23
N ASP A 51 -0.42 -17.69 -4.20
CA ASP A 51 -1.73 -17.04 -4.38
C ASP A 51 -1.64 -15.53 -4.66
N THR A 52 -0.45 -15.05 -5.03
CA THR A 52 -0.23 -13.64 -5.35
C THR A 52 -0.89 -13.25 -6.67
N THR A 53 -1.82 -12.31 -6.59
CA THR A 53 -2.49 -11.67 -7.74
C THR A 53 -2.43 -10.16 -7.58
N LEU A 54 -2.72 -9.40 -8.63
CA LEU A 54 -2.81 -7.94 -8.53
C LEU A 54 -3.87 -7.53 -7.50
N LEU A 55 -5.04 -8.16 -7.52
CA LEU A 55 -6.12 -7.85 -6.58
C LEU A 55 -5.76 -8.21 -5.14
N GLY A 56 -5.10 -9.36 -4.94
CA GLY A 56 -4.61 -9.79 -3.62
C GLY A 56 -3.58 -8.83 -3.03
N LEU A 57 -2.71 -8.24 -3.88
CA LEU A 57 -1.77 -7.21 -3.45
C LEU A 57 -2.49 -5.91 -3.06
N VAL A 58 -3.56 -5.51 -3.76
CA VAL A 58 -4.37 -4.33 -3.37
C VAL A 58 -5.02 -4.55 -2.00
N LYS A 59 -5.60 -5.74 -1.75
CA LYS A 59 -6.11 -6.11 -0.42
C LYS A 59 -5.02 -6.00 0.64
N HIS A 60 -3.86 -6.59 0.39
CA HIS A 60 -2.71 -6.57 1.31
C HIS A 60 -2.26 -5.14 1.63
N PHE A 61 -2.29 -4.23 0.67
CA PHE A 61 -1.98 -2.83 0.93
C PHE A 61 -3.02 -2.15 1.83
N ALA A 62 -4.32 -2.40 1.61
CA ALA A 62 -5.38 -1.89 2.48
C ALA A 62 -5.21 -2.37 3.93
N ASP A 63 -4.94 -3.66 4.10
CA ASP A 63 -4.68 -4.27 5.40
C ASP A 63 -3.44 -3.66 6.07
N GLY A 64 -2.37 -3.46 5.28
CA GLY A 64 -1.13 -2.83 5.75
C GLY A 64 -1.31 -1.37 6.16
N GLU A 65 -2.15 -0.58 5.45
CA GLU A 65 -2.49 0.77 5.85
C GLU A 65 -3.13 0.78 7.25
N ARG A 66 -4.17 -0.02 7.45
CA ARG A 66 -4.89 -0.09 8.72
C ARG A 66 -4.05 -0.64 9.85
N TRP A 67 -3.26 -1.68 9.60
CA TRP A 67 -2.37 -2.26 10.60
C TRP A 67 -1.35 -1.26 11.12
N TRP A 68 -0.67 -0.55 10.23
CA TRP A 68 0.43 0.32 10.64
C TRP A 68 -0.05 1.68 11.17
N PHE A 69 -1.04 2.29 10.53
CA PHE A 69 -1.47 3.64 10.88
C PHE A 69 -2.68 3.66 11.81
N ALA A 70 -3.72 2.87 11.55
CA ALA A 70 -4.85 2.86 12.46
C ALA A 70 -4.54 2.07 13.74
N HIS A 71 -4.07 0.82 13.61
CA HIS A 71 -3.82 -0.03 14.78
C HIS A 71 -2.57 0.40 15.56
N HIS A 72 -1.37 0.34 14.96
CA HIS A 72 -0.15 0.66 15.71
C HIS A 72 -0.01 2.13 16.05
N LEU A 73 -0.12 3.05 15.07
CA LEU A 73 0.03 4.49 15.31
C LEU A 73 -1.16 5.06 16.08
N GLY A 74 -2.38 4.72 15.67
CA GLY A 74 -3.63 5.22 16.25
C GLY A 74 -4.12 4.49 17.48
N GLY A 75 -3.68 3.23 17.70
CA GLY A 75 -4.15 2.38 18.79
C GLY A 75 -5.57 1.86 18.59
N ASP A 76 -6.06 1.79 17.34
CA ASP A 76 -7.40 1.35 17.03
C ASP A 76 -7.52 -0.19 17.17
N PRO A 77 -8.35 -0.70 18.10
CA PRO A 77 -8.50 -2.14 18.29
C PRO A 77 -9.28 -2.84 17.17
N ALA A 78 -9.99 -2.10 16.31
CA ALA A 78 -10.75 -2.68 15.22
C ALA A 78 -9.87 -3.45 14.21
N TYR A 79 -8.58 -3.11 14.15
CA TYR A 79 -7.63 -3.71 13.24
C TYR A 79 -6.57 -4.57 13.93
N ALA A 80 -6.87 -5.08 15.12
CA ALA A 80 -5.95 -5.95 15.88
C ALA A 80 -5.79 -7.34 15.25
N ASP A 81 -6.78 -7.79 14.48
CA ASP A 81 -6.81 -9.11 13.85
C ASP A 81 -7.02 -8.94 12.33
N ILE A 82 -5.91 -8.93 11.60
CA ILE A 82 -5.88 -8.77 10.14
C ILE A 82 -5.70 -10.13 9.47
N ASP A 83 -6.53 -10.43 8.48
CA ASP A 83 -6.31 -11.55 7.56
C ASP A 83 -5.23 -11.19 6.53
N TRP A 84 -4.00 -11.62 6.78
CA TRP A 84 -2.85 -11.39 5.91
C TRP A 84 -2.81 -12.24 4.65
N THR A 85 -3.79 -13.09 4.41
CA THR A 85 -3.87 -13.81 3.14
C THR A 85 -4.12 -12.83 2.00
N MET A 86 -3.50 -13.08 0.85
CA MET A 86 -3.73 -12.30 -0.36
C MET A 86 -4.90 -12.85 -1.18
N VAL A 87 -5.75 -13.66 -0.54
CA VAL A 87 -6.91 -14.28 -1.19
C VAL A 87 -8.11 -13.35 -1.09
N VAL A 88 -8.68 -12.99 -2.23
CA VAL A 88 -9.93 -12.25 -2.33
C VAL A 88 -11.04 -13.22 -2.75
N PRO A 89 -12.13 -13.38 -1.96
CA PRO A 89 -13.25 -14.24 -2.32
C PRO A 89 -13.83 -13.88 -3.70
N GLU A 90 -14.32 -14.88 -4.42
CA GLU A 90 -14.85 -14.68 -5.79
C GLU A 90 -16.11 -13.82 -5.83
N ASP A 91 -16.89 -13.81 -4.75
CA ASP A 91 -18.10 -13.02 -4.60
C ASP A 91 -17.86 -11.55 -4.20
N VAL A 92 -16.62 -11.16 -3.91
CA VAL A 92 -16.24 -9.77 -3.62
C VAL A 92 -15.78 -9.09 -4.90
N PRO A 93 -16.49 -8.10 -5.46
CA PRO A 93 -16.07 -7.40 -6.67
C PRO A 93 -14.70 -6.72 -6.52
N ALA A 94 -13.87 -6.75 -7.57
CA ALA A 94 -12.59 -6.06 -7.56
C ALA A 94 -12.73 -4.56 -7.29
N ALA A 95 -13.80 -3.93 -7.77
CA ALA A 95 -14.10 -2.53 -7.52
C ALA A 95 -14.23 -2.22 -6.02
N ASP A 96 -14.80 -3.14 -5.23
CA ASP A 96 -14.97 -2.96 -3.79
C ASP A 96 -13.63 -3.06 -3.06
N VAL A 97 -12.75 -3.97 -3.47
CA VAL A 97 -11.39 -4.08 -2.93
C VAL A 97 -10.56 -2.82 -3.21
N ILE A 98 -10.70 -2.26 -4.42
CA ILE A 98 -10.02 -1.02 -4.80
C ILE A 98 -10.58 0.18 -4.02
N ALA A 99 -11.90 0.24 -3.83
CA ALA A 99 -12.55 1.27 -3.02
C ALA A 99 -12.14 1.17 -1.54
N ASP A 100 -12.02 -0.05 -1.02
CA ASP A 100 -11.55 -0.31 0.34
C ASP A 100 -10.11 0.17 0.55
N TYR A 101 -9.21 -0.04 -0.42
CA TYR A 101 -7.85 0.49 -0.35
C TYR A 101 -7.83 2.03 -0.33
N ARG A 102 -8.69 2.71 -1.14
CA ARG A 102 -8.82 4.17 -1.06
C ARG A 102 -9.27 4.64 0.32
N SER A 103 -10.27 3.97 0.88
CA SER A 103 -10.75 4.26 2.23
C SER A 103 -9.67 4.05 3.30
N ALA A 104 -8.89 2.98 3.19
CA ALA A 104 -7.77 2.71 4.10
C ALA A 104 -6.69 3.80 4.04
N ILE A 105 -6.39 4.33 2.85
CA ILE A 105 -5.47 5.47 2.68
C ILE A 105 -6.01 6.72 3.38
N GLU A 106 -7.27 7.07 3.13
CA GLU A 106 -7.90 8.25 3.76
C GLU A 106 -7.92 8.13 5.30
N GLU A 107 -8.14 6.93 5.80
CA GLU A 107 -8.10 6.65 7.23
C GLU A 107 -6.68 6.79 7.79
N SER A 108 -5.68 6.22 7.13
CA SER A 108 -4.27 6.32 7.50
C SER A 108 -3.80 7.78 7.52
N ASP A 109 -4.20 8.57 6.53
CA ASP A 109 -3.83 9.99 6.43
C ASP A 109 -4.37 10.81 7.62
N ARG A 110 -5.56 10.46 8.16
CA ARG A 110 -6.07 11.08 9.39
C ARG A 110 -5.20 10.76 10.60
N TYR A 111 -4.73 9.52 10.75
CA TYR A 111 -3.84 9.14 11.85
C TYR A 111 -2.45 9.78 11.71
N ILE A 112 -1.92 9.84 10.50
CA ILE A 112 -0.63 10.51 10.21
C ILE A 112 -0.72 12.00 10.52
N ALA A 113 -1.78 12.66 10.06
CA ALA A 113 -2.00 14.09 10.33
C ALA A 113 -2.17 14.37 11.83
N ALA A 114 -2.88 13.52 12.56
CA ALA A 114 -3.04 13.63 14.00
C ALA A 114 -1.73 13.45 14.77
N ALA A 115 -0.82 12.60 14.27
CA ALA A 115 0.52 12.43 14.84
C ALA A 115 1.39 13.67 14.65
N GLY A 116 1.32 14.33 13.49
CA GLY A 116 1.84 15.66 13.20
C GLY A 116 3.37 15.82 13.24
N SER A 117 4.12 14.78 13.59
CA SER A 117 5.58 14.83 13.72
C SER A 117 6.22 13.49 13.37
N PRO A 118 7.38 13.48 12.68
CA PRO A 118 8.11 12.25 12.41
C PRO A 118 8.59 11.55 13.70
N GLU A 119 8.69 12.28 14.80
CA GLU A 119 9.07 11.77 16.13
C GLU A 119 7.89 11.14 16.91
N ALA A 120 6.64 11.36 16.47
CA ALA A 120 5.49 10.77 17.11
C ALA A 120 5.62 9.25 17.16
N ARG A 121 5.27 8.65 18.30
CA ARG A 121 5.42 7.21 18.50
C ARG A 121 4.11 6.48 18.31
N THR A 122 4.19 5.25 17.81
CA THR A 122 3.06 4.33 17.78
C THR A 122 2.52 4.13 19.21
N LYS A 123 1.21 4.07 19.35
CA LYS A 123 0.55 3.80 20.65
C LYS A 123 0.73 2.35 21.09
N LEU A 124 0.87 1.45 20.12
CA LEU A 124 1.10 0.04 20.39
C LEU A 124 2.55 -0.34 20.01
N PRO A 125 3.13 -1.32 20.72
CA PRO A 125 4.47 -1.82 20.40
C PRO A 125 4.48 -2.50 19.03
N VAL A 126 5.64 -2.47 18.38
CA VAL A 126 5.90 -3.21 17.14
C VAL A 126 6.86 -4.35 17.48
N GLY A 127 6.31 -5.55 17.58
CA GLY A 127 7.05 -6.72 18.06
C GLY A 127 7.60 -6.50 19.49
N ASP A 128 8.73 -7.10 19.79
CA ASP A 128 9.37 -7.06 21.10
C ASP A 128 10.17 -5.76 21.36
N ASP A 129 10.39 -4.94 20.32
CA ASP A 129 11.22 -3.74 20.40
C ASP A 129 10.46 -2.50 20.93
N GLY A 130 9.18 -2.62 21.21
CA GLY A 130 8.34 -1.53 21.71
C GLY A 130 7.88 -0.55 20.62
N PRO A 131 7.33 0.63 21.02
CA PRO A 131 6.79 1.62 20.08
C PRO A 131 7.85 2.17 19.13
N LYS A 132 7.48 2.35 17.86
CA LYS A 132 8.33 2.95 16.81
C LYS A 132 7.90 4.39 16.53
N THR A 133 8.79 5.16 15.93
CA THR A 133 8.45 6.52 15.46
C THR A 133 7.65 6.47 14.15
N LEU A 134 6.88 7.52 13.86
CA LEU A 134 6.23 7.68 12.54
C LEU A 134 7.27 7.65 11.40
N ARG A 135 8.44 8.24 11.60
CA ARG A 135 9.59 8.13 10.68
C ARG A 135 9.89 6.68 10.30
N TRP A 136 9.99 5.80 11.31
CA TRP A 136 10.28 4.39 11.11
C TRP A 136 9.13 3.70 10.34
N VAL A 137 7.88 3.99 10.71
CA VAL A 137 6.69 3.40 10.04
C VAL A 137 6.64 3.82 8.58
N LEU A 138 6.85 5.11 8.27
CA LEU A 138 6.85 5.61 6.89
C LEU A 138 7.99 5.00 6.06
N ALA A 139 9.19 4.90 6.62
CA ALA A 139 10.32 4.25 5.93
C ALA A 139 10.03 2.78 5.64
N HIS A 140 9.52 2.04 6.65
CA HIS A 140 9.12 0.64 6.50
C HIS A 140 8.03 0.47 5.44
N LYS A 141 6.96 1.26 5.51
CA LYS A 141 5.83 1.18 4.56
C LYS A 141 6.24 1.56 3.15
N THR A 142 7.07 2.57 2.97
CA THR A 142 7.57 2.96 1.66
C THR A 142 8.39 1.81 1.03
N ALA A 143 9.27 1.19 1.81
CA ALA A 143 10.09 0.06 1.34
C ALA A 143 9.25 -1.17 1.03
N GLU A 144 8.25 -1.48 1.87
CA GLU A 144 7.35 -2.61 1.72
C GLU A 144 6.48 -2.47 0.46
N VAL A 145 5.82 -1.32 0.28
CA VAL A 145 4.99 -1.06 -0.90
C VAL A 145 5.84 -1.06 -2.18
N ALA A 146 7.02 -0.44 -2.16
CA ALA A 146 7.92 -0.43 -3.32
C ALA A 146 8.35 -1.86 -3.73
N ARG A 147 8.63 -2.73 -2.76
CA ARG A 147 8.95 -4.14 -3.02
C ARG A 147 7.80 -4.87 -3.69
N HIS A 148 6.58 -4.69 -3.18
CA HIS A 148 5.38 -5.33 -3.74
C HIS A 148 4.97 -4.71 -5.08
N LEU A 149 5.26 -3.43 -5.33
CA LEU A 149 5.09 -2.81 -6.65
C LEU A 149 5.96 -3.48 -7.70
N GLY A 150 7.19 -3.89 -7.36
CA GLY A 150 8.02 -4.70 -8.27
C GLY A 150 7.35 -6.04 -8.64
N HIS A 151 6.62 -6.68 -7.72
CA HIS A 151 5.79 -7.84 -8.05
C HIS A 151 4.63 -7.46 -8.99
N MET A 152 3.95 -6.35 -8.72
CA MET A 152 2.87 -5.85 -9.58
C MET A 152 3.37 -5.50 -10.98
N ASP A 153 4.57 -4.94 -11.12
CA ASP A 153 5.20 -4.64 -12.41
C ASP A 153 5.28 -5.89 -13.29
N ILE A 154 5.81 -6.97 -12.73
CA ILE A 154 5.98 -8.24 -13.43
C ILE A 154 4.63 -8.87 -13.78
N LEU A 155 3.67 -8.88 -12.83
CA LEU A 155 2.33 -9.42 -13.07
C LEU A 155 1.60 -8.61 -14.15
N ARG A 156 1.70 -7.28 -14.11
CA ARG A 156 1.09 -6.40 -15.12
C ARG A 156 1.66 -6.67 -16.51
N GLU A 157 2.97 -6.73 -16.65
CA GLU A 157 3.63 -7.02 -17.92
C GLU A 157 3.18 -8.37 -18.50
N GLN A 158 2.97 -9.40 -17.66
CA GLN A 158 2.47 -10.70 -18.10
C GLN A 158 1.00 -10.70 -18.51
N ILE A 159 0.20 -9.74 -18.06
CA ILE A 159 -1.23 -9.63 -18.40
C ILE A 159 -1.42 -8.94 -19.75
N ASP A 160 -0.78 -7.80 -19.97
CA ASP A 160 -1.05 -6.93 -21.13
C ASP A 160 0.19 -6.19 -21.70
N GLU A 161 1.39 -6.63 -21.34
CA GLU A 161 2.67 -6.06 -21.79
C GLU A 161 2.90 -4.58 -21.40
N VAL A 162 2.08 -4.04 -20.51
CA VAL A 162 2.24 -2.67 -20.00
C VAL A 162 3.37 -2.61 -18.98
N THR A 163 4.33 -1.73 -19.23
CA THR A 163 5.50 -1.49 -18.36
C THR A 163 5.58 -0.02 -17.92
N GLY A 164 6.45 0.28 -16.98
CA GLY A 164 6.67 1.62 -16.44
C GLY A 164 6.03 1.81 -15.05
N ARG A 165 6.33 2.94 -14.42
CA ARG A 165 5.88 3.35 -13.08
C ARG A 165 5.15 4.68 -13.09
#